data_f4f0ee982c2dd1990f0f22747346a16d
#
_entry.id   f4f0ee982c2dd1990f0f22747346a16d
#
_cell.length_a   1.000
_cell.length_b   1.000
_cell.length_c   1.000
_cell.angle_alpha   90.00
_cell.angle_beta   90.00
_cell.angle_gamma   90.00
#
_symmetry.space_group_name_H-M   'P 1'
#
loop_
_entity.id
_entity.type
_entity.pdbx_description
1 polymer ?
#
loop_
_entity_poly.entity_id
_entity_poly.type
_entity_poly.pdbx_seq_one_letter_code
_entity_poly.pdbx_strand_id
1 'polypeptide(L)'
;GKELLRAAASFSDLENVVSENETTPGMTEIQGELSKIKKGAGKWKNPLEGYIYLTYILPAIPKLWYFSDYFSLPCRINLNEFAAGTPTGSLSSEEFKIAKALFELSGLQVSDIQSEANFEAFKAQLEATSNSITDDMFEYWTTNQNLEIRFDIEHSTNNVRYLNIRIYNSKHRVTLPLKNRSKGFLWFFSFLVWFSKIQGDKNSKYILLLDEPGLSLHASAQNDLLRFIDEKLAPEYQVIYTTHSPFMIDSLKLNEVRTVYDTQNPKIGSVVSDAVEEKDSDTLFPLQAALGYTIAQNLYVSPQNLLVEGISDLVYLNHFSTILKDMGKEGLSDDVTIVPVGGADKIATFISLMRGNELSTVCLLDTFTDQGAEVRLKRMVEQKIIADKKILYYHSIIEQTFADIEDLFSKEEYLTLYNGAFGASVQI
;
A
#
# COMPACT_ATOMS: atom_id res chain seq x y z
N GLY A 1 -56.46 11.73 -12.13
CA GLY A 1 -55.37 11.31 -11.24
C GLY A 1 -53.98 11.50 -11.86
N LYS A 2 -53.68 10.79 -12.98
CA LYS A 2 -52.30 10.88 -13.60
C LYS A 2 -51.94 12.27 -14.14
N GLU A 3 -52.88 13.02 -14.67
CA GLU A 3 -52.62 14.38 -15.18
C GLU A 3 -52.38 15.38 -14.05
N LEU A 4 -53.12 15.29 -12.96
CA LEU A 4 -52.93 16.12 -11.77
C LEU A 4 -51.57 15.88 -11.10
N LEU A 5 -51.14 14.62 -11.03
CA LEU A 5 -49.83 14.27 -10.50
C LEU A 5 -48.67 14.77 -11.38
N ARG A 6 -48.87 14.78 -12.73
CA ARG A 6 -47.89 15.31 -13.68
C ARG A 6 -47.79 16.86 -13.65
N ALA A 7 -48.83 17.54 -13.22
CA ALA A 7 -48.88 18.99 -13.13
C ALA A 7 -48.21 19.53 -11.85
N ALA A 8 -47.97 18.68 -10.86
CA ALA A 8 -47.30 19.11 -9.62
C ALA A 8 -45.84 19.51 -9.89
N ALA A 9 -45.49 20.74 -9.55
CA ALA A 9 -44.16 21.29 -9.76
C ALA A 9 -43.21 21.08 -8.56
N SER A 10 -43.75 20.74 -7.41
CA SER A 10 -43.01 20.54 -6.18
C SER A 10 -43.50 19.32 -5.39
N PHE A 11 -42.72 18.89 -4.41
CA PHE A 11 -43.12 17.81 -3.51
C PHE A 11 -44.38 18.19 -2.69
N SER A 12 -44.47 19.43 -2.27
CA SER A 12 -45.65 19.94 -1.56
C SER A 12 -46.90 19.94 -2.43
N ASP A 13 -46.79 20.29 -3.72
CA ASP A 13 -47.89 20.20 -4.67
C ASP A 13 -48.37 18.76 -4.84
N LEU A 14 -47.47 17.79 -4.90
CA LEU A 14 -47.81 16.37 -4.93
C LEU A 14 -48.57 15.92 -3.67
N GLU A 15 -48.13 16.35 -2.48
CA GLU A 15 -48.83 16.05 -1.21
C GLU A 15 -50.24 16.64 -1.23
N ASN A 16 -50.41 17.86 -1.67
CA ASN A 16 -51.70 18.52 -1.76
C ASN A 16 -52.66 17.81 -2.73
N VAL A 17 -52.16 17.51 -3.95
CA VAL A 17 -52.95 16.76 -4.96
C VAL A 17 -53.41 15.39 -4.44
N VAL A 18 -52.52 14.67 -3.72
CA VAL A 18 -52.86 13.37 -3.18
C VAL A 18 -53.86 13.47 -2.04
N SER A 19 -53.71 14.46 -1.13
CA SER A 19 -54.61 14.64 -0.01
C SER A 19 -56.03 15.10 -0.45
N GLU A 20 -56.11 15.95 -1.48
CA GLU A 20 -57.40 16.42 -2.05
C GLU A 20 -58.13 15.31 -2.82
N ASN A 21 -57.45 14.26 -3.21
CA ASN A 21 -57.98 13.17 -4.03
C ASN A 21 -57.91 11.77 -3.35
N GLU A 22 -57.89 11.71 -2.04
CA GLU A 22 -57.71 10.46 -1.24
C GLU A 22 -58.67 9.31 -1.61
N THR A 23 -59.89 9.63 -2.03
CA THR A 23 -60.92 8.66 -2.46
C THR A 23 -60.65 8.04 -3.84
N THR A 24 -59.70 8.54 -4.59
CA THR A 24 -59.35 8.06 -5.93
C THR A 24 -58.50 6.75 -5.81
N PRO A 25 -58.86 5.66 -6.54
CA PRO A 25 -58.08 4.45 -6.50
C PRO A 25 -56.59 4.65 -6.73
N GLY A 26 -55.75 4.13 -5.87
CA GLY A 26 -54.28 4.24 -5.91
C GLY A 26 -53.71 5.48 -5.22
N MET A 27 -54.50 6.45 -4.81
CA MET A 27 -53.98 7.64 -4.09
C MET A 27 -53.49 7.34 -2.70
N THR A 28 -54.11 6.39 -2.01
CA THR A 28 -53.69 5.91 -0.68
C THR A 28 -52.27 5.27 -0.74
N GLU A 29 -52.00 4.54 -1.82
CA GLU A 29 -50.67 3.94 -2.02
C GLU A 29 -49.60 5.03 -2.27
N ILE A 30 -49.89 6.00 -3.12
CA ILE A 30 -49.04 7.16 -3.39
C ILE A 30 -48.81 7.97 -2.12
N GLN A 31 -49.82 8.18 -1.29
CA GLN A 31 -49.71 8.88 0.00
C GLN A 31 -48.78 8.15 0.95
N GLY A 32 -48.85 6.81 0.96
CA GLY A 32 -47.91 5.98 1.72
C GLY A 32 -46.45 6.15 1.28
N GLU A 33 -46.21 6.21 -0.02
CA GLU A 33 -44.87 6.43 -0.57
C GLU A 33 -44.34 7.84 -0.30
N LEU A 34 -45.18 8.89 -0.47
CA LEU A 34 -44.83 10.28 -0.12
C LEU A 34 -44.48 10.41 1.36
N SER A 35 -45.23 9.74 2.23
CA SER A 35 -44.95 9.72 3.68
C SER A 35 -43.62 9.04 4.00
N LYS A 36 -43.27 7.95 3.32
CA LYS A 36 -41.96 7.30 3.43
C LYS A 36 -40.84 8.21 2.99
N ILE A 37 -40.99 8.88 1.83
CA ILE A 37 -40.03 9.86 1.31
C ILE A 37 -39.83 10.98 2.33
N LYS A 38 -40.90 11.58 2.84
CA LYS A 38 -40.85 12.67 3.82
C LYS A 38 -40.17 12.23 5.13
N LYS A 39 -40.50 11.06 5.62
CA LYS A 39 -39.90 10.49 6.83
C LYS A 39 -38.41 10.19 6.61
N GLY A 40 -38.03 9.69 5.44
CA GLY A 40 -36.64 9.38 5.06
C GLY A 40 -35.80 10.60 4.69
N ALA A 41 -36.42 11.76 4.44
CA ALA A 41 -35.73 12.99 4.01
C ALA A 41 -34.96 13.71 5.14
N GLY A 42 -35.21 13.39 6.40
CA GLY A 42 -34.57 14.03 7.53
C GLY A 42 -34.93 15.54 7.61
N LYS A 43 -33.90 16.40 7.70
CA LYS A 43 -34.07 17.89 7.81
C LYS A 43 -33.91 18.64 6.49
N TRP A 44 -33.95 17.96 5.37
CA TRP A 44 -33.75 18.58 4.05
C TRP A 44 -34.96 19.45 3.68
N LYS A 45 -34.68 20.60 3.01
CA LYS A 45 -35.75 21.52 2.56
C LYS A 45 -36.62 20.88 1.48
N ASN A 46 -35.99 20.13 0.55
CA ASN A 46 -36.69 19.36 -0.46
C ASN A 46 -36.72 17.89 0.00
N PRO A 47 -37.87 17.32 0.36
CA PRO A 47 -37.94 15.94 0.86
C PRO A 47 -37.51 14.90 -0.16
N LEU A 48 -37.73 15.09 -1.47
CA LEU A 48 -37.33 14.15 -2.49
C LEU A 48 -35.81 14.09 -2.64
N GLU A 49 -35.14 15.24 -2.68
CA GLU A 49 -33.66 15.31 -2.72
C GLU A 49 -33.06 14.67 -1.48
N GLY A 50 -33.63 15.00 -0.30
CA GLY A 50 -33.18 14.40 0.96
C GLY A 50 -33.34 12.90 0.98
N TYR A 51 -34.47 12.38 0.54
CA TYR A 51 -34.72 10.94 0.45
C TYR A 51 -33.77 10.24 -0.51
N ILE A 52 -33.58 10.80 -1.72
CA ILE A 52 -32.64 10.24 -2.71
C ILE A 52 -31.22 10.24 -2.14
N TYR A 53 -30.80 11.37 -1.54
CA TYR A 53 -29.47 11.49 -0.97
C TYR A 53 -29.23 10.49 0.16
N LEU A 54 -30.13 10.44 1.16
CA LEU A 54 -29.95 9.62 2.35
C LEU A 54 -30.15 8.13 2.08
N THR A 55 -31.04 7.77 1.13
CA THR A 55 -31.38 6.38 0.84
C THR A 55 -30.46 5.71 -0.17
N TYR A 56 -30.02 6.47 -1.20
CA TYR A 56 -29.31 5.88 -2.33
C TYR A 56 -27.88 6.43 -2.50
N ILE A 57 -27.67 7.74 -2.31
CA ILE A 57 -26.37 8.36 -2.57
C ILE A 57 -25.43 8.14 -1.38
N LEU A 58 -25.84 8.54 -0.19
CA LEU A 58 -25.01 8.46 1.01
C LEU A 58 -24.50 7.04 1.33
N PRO A 59 -25.32 5.99 1.24
CA PRO A 59 -24.85 4.62 1.43
C PRO A 59 -23.89 4.14 0.32
N ALA A 60 -23.95 4.75 -0.87
CA ALA A 60 -23.10 4.41 -2.00
C ALA A 60 -21.74 5.15 -1.97
N ILE A 61 -21.63 6.24 -1.20
CA ILE A 61 -20.37 6.98 -1.03
C ILE A 61 -19.43 6.12 -0.16
N PRO A 62 -18.19 5.84 -0.63
CA PRO A 62 -17.23 5.12 0.18
C PRO A 62 -16.85 5.93 1.43
N LYS A 63 -16.63 5.22 2.52
CA LYS A 63 -16.12 5.82 3.76
C LYS A 63 -14.63 6.05 3.65
N LEU A 64 -14.16 7.21 4.09
CA LEU A 64 -12.74 7.49 4.18
C LEU A 64 -12.21 6.93 5.51
N TRP A 65 -11.18 6.10 5.43
CA TRP A 65 -10.51 5.51 6.58
C TRP A 65 -9.09 6.05 6.68
N TYR A 66 -8.88 6.95 7.64
CA TYR A 66 -7.61 7.64 7.82
C TYR A 66 -6.77 7.01 8.91
N PHE A 67 -5.48 6.82 8.64
CA PHE A 67 -4.48 6.36 9.59
C PHE A 67 -3.18 7.15 9.43
N SER A 68 -2.59 7.58 10.52
CA SER A 68 -1.33 8.34 10.55
C SER A 68 -0.36 7.75 11.58
N ASP A 69 0.88 8.22 11.56
CA ASP A 69 1.95 7.77 12.48
C ASP A 69 1.66 8.06 13.96
N TYR A 70 0.71 8.95 14.25
CA TYR A 70 0.28 9.26 15.63
C TYR A 70 -0.61 8.20 16.25
N PHE A 71 -1.13 7.26 15.48
CA PHE A 71 -1.97 6.17 16.00
C PHE A 71 -1.09 5.07 16.57
N SER A 72 -1.11 4.93 17.89
CA SER A 72 -0.31 3.92 18.61
C SER A 72 -1.17 3.15 19.60
N LEU A 73 -1.01 1.82 19.63
CA LEU A 73 -1.69 0.98 20.58
C LEU A 73 -1.06 1.20 21.97
N PRO A 74 -1.87 1.48 23.00
CA PRO A 74 -1.35 1.62 24.37
C PRO A 74 -0.82 0.28 24.88
N CYS A 75 0.37 0.31 25.48
CA CYS A 75 1.01 -0.90 26.01
C CYS A 75 0.35 -1.44 27.28
N ARG A 76 -0.42 -0.59 27.98
CA ARG A 76 -1.13 -0.90 29.20
C ARG A 76 -2.46 -0.15 29.23
N ILE A 77 -3.55 -0.88 29.40
CA ILE A 77 -4.91 -0.34 29.37
C ILE A 77 -5.54 -0.56 30.76
N ASN A 78 -6.02 0.52 31.39
CA ASN A 78 -6.83 0.44 32.59
C ASN A 78 -8.25 0.00 32.21
N LEU A 79 -8.61 -1.23 32.52
CA LEU A 79 -9.88 -1.84 32.11
C LEU A 79 -11.08 -1.17 32.80
N ASN A 80 -10.90 -0.64 34.00
CA ASN A 80 -11.97 0.05 34.72
C ASN A 80 -12.29 1.41 34.09
N GLU A 81 -11.27 2.17 33.70
CA GLU A 81 -11.44 3.44 32.98
C GLU A 81 -11.96 3.19 31.56
N PHE A 82 -11.43 2.18 30.89
CA PHE A 82 -11.86 1.82 29.54
C PHE A 82 -13.36 1.45 29.50
N ALA A 83 -13.85 0.75 30.52
CA ALA A 83 -15.26 0.40 30.66
C ALA A 83 -16.20 1.62 30.81
N ALA A 84 -15.68 2.75 31.28
CA ALA A 84 -16.46 3.99 31.38
C ALA A 84 -16.76 4.64 30.03
N GLY A 85 -16.15 4.15 28.94
CA GLY A 85 -16.51 4.49 27.55
C GLY A 85 -16.02 5.85 27.06
N THR A 86 -15.27 6.58 27.86
CA THR A 86 -14.69 7.88 27.49
C THR A 86 -13.17 7.89 27.74
N PRO A 87 -12.38 8.57 26.90
CA PRO A 87 -10.97 8.75 27.18
C PRO A 87 -10.80 9.51 28.49
N THR A 88 -10.36 8.83 29.54
CA THR A 88 -10.14 9.43 30.84
C THR A 88 -8.69 9.22 31.25
N GLY A 89 -8.00 10.31 31.52
CA GLY A 89 -6.75 10.41 32.27
C GLY A 89 -5.51 9.68 31.78
N SER A 90 -5.61 8.40 31.41
CA SER A 90 -4.45 7.57 31.07
C SER A 90 -4.24 7.31 29.57
N LEU A 91 -5.26 7.50 28.74
CA LEU A 91 -5.22 7.27 27.28
C LEU A 91 -5.57 8.53 26.49
N SER A 92 -4.82 8.80 25.44
CA SER A 92 -5.22 9.78 24.43
C SER A 92 -6.48 9.33 23.66
N SER A 93 -7.12 10.25 22.95
CA SER A 93 -8.30 9.94 22.13
C SER A 93 -7.97 8.87 21.07
N GLU A 94 -6.79 8.95 20.50
CA GLU A 94 -6.28 8.05 19.45
C GLU A 94 -5.99 6.67 20.04
N GLU A 95 -5.27 6.59 21.16
CA GLU A 95 -4.97 5.33 21.86
C GLU A 95 -6.26 4.63 22.30
N PHE A 96 -7.26 5.39 22.77
CA PHE A 96 -8.56 4.83 23.13
C PHE A 96 -9.28 4.21 21.93
N LYS A 97 -9.23 4.85 20.75
CA LYS A 97 -9.84 4.30 19.51
C LYS A 97 -9.19 2.98 19.10
N ILE A 98 -7.85 2.88 19.17
CA ILE A 98 -7.14 1.66 18.80
C ILE A 98 -7.37 0.56 19.84
N ALA A 99 -7.34 0.90 21.13
CA ALA A 99 -7.68 -0.04 22.20
C ALA A 99 -9.10 -0.60 22.00
N LYS A 100 -10.05 0.28 21.62
CA LYS A 100 -11.43 -0.16 21.31
C LYS A 100 -11.46 -1.10 20.10
N ALA A 101 -10.68 -0.84 19.05
CA ALA A 101 -10.57 -1.74 17.90
C ALA A 101 -10.03 -3.12 18.31
N LEU A 102 -9.05 -3.18 19.21
CA LEU A 102 -8.52 -4.43 19.74
C LEU A 102 -9.59 -5.25 20.49
N PHE A 103 -10.41 -4.61 21.31
CA PHE A 103 -11.49 -5.28 22.02
C PHE A 103 -12.62 -5.73 21.06
N GLU A 104 -12.95 -4.92 20.05
CA GLU A 104 -13.92 -5.27 19.02
C GLU A 104 -13.44 -6.49 18.19
N LEU A 105 -12.14 -6.53 17.84
CA LEU A 105 -11.52 -7.67 17.15
C LEU A 105 -11.57 -8.96 17.97
N SER A 106 -11.32 -8.84 19.27
CA SER A 106 -11.36 -9.99 20.17
C SER A 106 -12.79 -10.47 20.47
N GLY A 107 -13.82 -9.73 20.08
CA GLY A 107 -15.21 -10.01 20.44
C GLY A 107 -15.50 -9.84 21.95
N LEU A 108 -14.57 -9.24 22.68
CA LEU A 108 -14.65 -9.09 24.13
C LEU A 108 -15.50 -7.88 24.51
N GLN A 109 -16.42 -8.09 25.44
CA GLN A 109 -17.12 -7.01 26.11
C GLN A 109 -16.40 -6.73 27.44
N VAL A 110 -16.03 -5.46 27.65
CA VAL A 110 -15.32 -5.05 28.89
C VAL A 110 -16.19 -5.31 30.15
N SER A 111 -17.51 -5.35 30.00
CA SER A 111 -18.46 -5.77 31.03
C SER A 111 -18.21 -7.19 31.55
N ASP A 112 -17.71 -8.09 30.69
CA ASP A 112 -17.49 -9.49 31.04
C ASP A 112 -16.34 -9.69 32.03
N ILE A 113 -15.43 -8.72 32.11
CA ILE A 113 -14.29 -8.72 33.04
C ILE A 113 -14.76 -8.58 34.50
N GLN A 114 -15.96 -8.05 34.72
CA GLN A 114 -16.42 -7.74 36.07
C GLN A 114 -16.94 -8.97 36.83
N SER A 115 -17.25 -10.08 36.12
CA SER A 115 -17.71 -11.32 36.76
C SER A 115 -16.58 -12.36 36.81
N GLU A 116 -16.36 -12.97 37.98
CA GLU A 116 -15.37 -14.06 38.14
C GLU A 116 -15.70 -15.28 37.26
N ALA A 117 -16.97 -15.54 37.01
CA ALA A 117 -17.41 -16.66 36.20
C ALA A 117 -17.01 -16.55 34.69
N ASN A 118 -16.86 -15.34 34.18
CA ASN A 118 -16.51 -15.09 32.78
C ASN A 118 -15.01 -14.84 32.56
N PHE A 119 -14.23 -14.77 33.63
CA PHE A 119 -12.82 -14.40 33.55
C PHE A 119 -11.95 -15.40 32.78
N GLU A 120 -12.17 -16.70 32.98
CA GLU A 120 -11.43 -17.74 32.24
C GLU A 120 -11.81 -17.75 30.75
N ALA A 121 -13.10 -17.55 30.42
CA ALA A 121 -13.53 -17.40 29.04
C ALA A 121 -12.95 -16.16 28.38
N PHE A 122 -12.90 -15.05 29.11
CA PHE A 122 -12.26 -13.81 28.66
C PHE A 122 -10.78 -14.01 28.36
N LYS A 123 -10.06 -14.70 29.26
CA LYS A 123 -8.63 -15.00 29.07
C LYS A 123 -8.39 -15.90 27.86
N ALA A 124 -9.18 -16.97 27.70
CA ALA A 124 -9.07 -17.85 26.55
C ALA A 124 -9.32 -17.11 25.22
N GLN A 125 -10.26 -16.16 25.21
CA GLN A 125 -10.57 -15.36 24.02
C GLN A 125 -9.46 -14.34 23.73
N LEU A 126 -8.83 -13.76 24.74
CA LEU A 126 -7.62 -12.94 24.57
C LEU A 126 -6.46 -13.75 24.00
N GLU A 127 -6.25 -14.98 24.45
CA GLU A 127 -5.21 -15.87 23.92
C GLU A 127 -5.50 -16.24 22.45
N ALA A 128 -6.74 -16.56 22.09
CA ALA A 128 -7.12 -16.82 20.71
C ALA A 128 -6.87 -15.60 19.80
N THR A 129 -7.25 -14.41 20.27
CA THR A 129 -7.00 -13.14 19.56
C THR A 129 -5.50 -12.86 19.41
N SER A 130 -4.73 -13.12 20.46
CA SER A 130 -3.27 -13.02 20.45
C SER A 130 -2.64 -13.88 19.34
N ASN A 131 -3.09 -15.13 19.21
CA ASN A 131 -2.60 -16.06 18.20
C ASN A 131 -2.98 -15.57 16.79
N SER A 132 -4.23 -15.19 16.57
CA SER A 132 -4.69 -14.68 15.27
C SER A 132 -3.91 -13.44 14.82
N ILE A 133 -3.74 -12.45 15.71
CA ILE A 133 -2.96 -11.24 15.38
C ILE A 133 -1.49 -11.58 15.15
N THR A 134 -0.94 -12.54 15.91
CA THR A 134 0.43 -13.01 15.74
C THR A 134 0.62 -13.62 14.34
N ASP A 135 -0.26 -14.49 13.93
CA ASP A 135 -0.21 -15.16 12.62
C ASP A 135 -0.33 -14.13 11.49
N ASP A 136 -1.32 -13.24 11.53
CA ASP A 136 -1.54 -12.18 10.55
C ASP A 136 -0.34 -11.21 10.47
N MET A 137 0.26 -10.88 11.62
CA MET A 137 1.40 -9.97 11.66
C MET A 137 2.65 -10.57 11.04
N PHE A 138 2.98 -11.83 11.40
CA PHE A 138 4.23 -12.45 10.98
C PHE A 138 4.19 -13.06 9.58
N GLU A 139 3.04 -13.10 8.92
CA GLU A 139 2.92 -13.30 7.48
C GLU A 139 3.66 -12.19 6.70
N TYR A 140 3.56 -10.94 7.17
CA TYR A 140 4.14 -9.77 6.50
C TYR A 140 5.36 -9.18 7.22
N TRP A 141 5.56 -9.43 8.51
CA TRP A 141 6.71 -8.94 9.26
C TRP A 141 7.86 -9.95 9.23
N THR A 142 8.76 -9.83 8.24
CA THR A 142 9.84 -10.82 8.02
C THR A 142 11.05 -10.59 8.92
N THR A 143 11.24 -9.39 9.47
CA THR A 143 12.42 -8.98 10.24
C THR A 143 12.70 -9.88 11.47
N ASN A 144 11.67 -10.36 12.16
CA ASN A 144 11.83 -11.28 13.28
C ASN A 144 10.56 -12.11 13.50
N GLN A 145 10.56 -13.32 12.99
CA GLN A 145 9.44 -14.26 13.08
C GLN A 145 9.37 -15.04 14.39
N ASN A 146 10.32 -14.82 15.33
CA ASN A 146 10.34 -15.51 16.61
C ASN A 146 9.59 -14.75 17.72
N LEU A 147 8.69 -13.86 17.36
CA LEU A 147 7.92 -13.05 18.31
C LEU A 147 6.46 -13.52 18.34
N GLU A 148 5.89 -13.47 19.53
CA GLU A 148 4.47 -13.76 19.77
C GLU A 148 3.88 -12.62 20.59
N ILE A 149 2.70 -12.17 20.23
CA ILE A 149 1.95 -11.18 21.01
C ILE A 149 1.28 -11.91 22.15
N ARG A 150 1.35 -11.39 23.36
CA ARG A 150 0.70 -11.96 24.54
C ARG A 150 -0.02 -10.88 25.32
N PHE A 151 -1.22 -11.20 25.75
CA PHE A 151 -2.01 -10.36 26.62
C PHE A 151 -1.93 -10.90 28.07
N ASP A 152 -1.68 -10.01 29.01
CA ASP A 152 -1.56 -10.34 30.42
C ASP A 152 -2.44 -9.41 31.26
N ILE A 153 -3.21 -9.97 32.19
CA ILE A 153 -4.09 -9.20 33.07
C ILE A 153 -3.44 -9.09 34.41
N GLU A 154 -3.12 -7.86 34.79
CA GLU A 154 -2.53 -7.50 36.08
C GLU A 154 -3.61 -6.97 37.03
N HIS A 155 -3.66 -7.52 38.21
CA HIS A 155 -4.51 -7.05 39.31
C HIS A 155 -3.71 -6.12 40.23
N SER A 156 -4.15 -4.88 40.38
CA SER A 156 -3.57 -3.91 41.29
C SER A 156 -4.21 -3.97 42.69
N THR A 157 -3.52 -3.47 43.69
CA THR A 157 -3.95 -3.47 45.09
C THR A 157 -5.28 -2.73 45.34
N ASN A 158 -5.71 -1.84 44.43
CA ASN A 158 -6.93 -1.05 44.55
C ASN A 158 -8.11 -1.62 43.73
N ASN A 159 -8.13 -2.93 43.49
CA ASN A 159 -9.12 -3.59 42.63
C ASN A 159 -9.20 -3.05 41.17
N VAL A 160 -8.12 -2.41 40.72
CA VAL A 160 -7.96 -1.95 39.33
C VAL A 160 -7.31 -3.05 38.51
N ARG A 161 -7.90 -3.34 37.38
CA ARG A 161 -7.39 -4.35 36.44
C ARG A 161 -6.75 -3.65 35.25
N TYR A 162 -5.58 -4.13 34.88
CA TYR A 162 -4.85 -3.62 33.71
C TYR A 162 -4.66 -4.74 32.70
N LEU A 163 -4.92 -4.45 31.41
CA LEU A 163 -4.48 -5.27 30.32
C LEU A 163 -3.10 -4.80 29.89
N ASN A 164 -2.10 -5.65 30.02
CA ASN A 164 -0.74 -5.43 29.55
C ASN A 164 -0.54 -6.16 28.23
N ILE A 165 -0.05 -5.45 27.22
CA ILE A 165 0.34 -6.05 25.95
C ILE A 165 1.84 -6.32 26.00
N ARG A 166 2.21 -7.58 25.81
CA ARG A 166 3.57 -8.08 25.93
C ARG A 166 3.99 -8.84 24.69
N ILE A 167 5.28 -8.90 24.45
CA ILE A 167 5.87 -9.63 23.31
C ILE A 167 6.79 -10.71 23.88
N TYR A 168 6.46 -11.95 23.57
CA TYR A 168 7.31 -13.10 23.87
C TYR A 168 8.24 -13.37 22.69
N ASN A 169 9.52 -13.57 22.98
CA ASN A 169 10.51 -13.98 22.01
C ASN A 169 10.81 -15.47 22.23
N SER A 170 10.38 -16.31 21.31
CA SER A 170 10.53 -17.77 21.43
C SER A 170 12.00 -18.23 21.36
N LYS A 171 12.86 -17.51 20.61
CA LYS A 171 14.30 -17.79 20.52
C LYS A 171 15.04 -17.51 21.83
N HIS A 172 14.74 -16.42 22.49
CA HIS A 172 15.38 -16.01 23.74
C HIS A 172 14.57 -16.43 24.97
N ARG A 173 13.34 -16.90 24.81
CA ARG A 173 12.41 -17.32 25.88
C ARG A 173 12.16 -16.24 26.93
N VAL A 174 12.05 -14.97 26.46
CA VAL A 174 11.84 -13.79 27.31
C VAL A 174 10.59 -13.06 26.85
N THR A 175 9.78 -12.63 27.83
CA THR A 175 8.60 -11.78 27.58
C THR A 175 8.90 -10.35 28.01
N LEU A 176 8.75 -9.39 27.11
CA LEU A 176 8.97 -7.97 27.36
C LEU A 176 7.67 -7.18 27.13
N PRO A 177 7.46 -6.06 27.85
CA PRO A 177 6.38 -5.14 27.55
C PRO A 177 6.48 -4.61 26.10
N LEU A 178 5.34 -4.39 25.44
CA LEU A 178 5.28 -3.87 24.08
C LEU A 178 6.06 -2.55 23.92
N LYS A 179 6.04 -1.67 24.93
CA LYS A 179 6.79 -0.39 24.95
C LYS A 179 8.31 -0.54 24.76
N ASN A 180 8.86 -1.72 25.05
CA ASN A 180 10.29 -2.01 24.92
C ASN A 180 10.65 -2.49 23.48
N ARG A 181 9.71 -2.49 22.57
CA ARG A 181 9.93 -2.82 21.14
C ARG A 181 10.25 -1.56 20.34
N SER A 182 10.73 -1.76 19.11
CA SER A 182 10.97 -0.63 18.21
C SER A 182 9.68 0.13 17.91
N LYS A 183 9.78 1.43 17.64
CA LYS A 183 8.64 2.25 17.24
C LYS A 183 7.96 1.69 16.00
N GLY A 184 8.73 1.20 15.02
CA GLY A 184 8.20 0.60 13.81
C GLY A 184 7.37 -0.65 14.08
N PHE A 185 7.82 -1.55 14.96
CA PHE A 185 7.03 -2.70 15.37
C PHE A 185 5.70 -2.28 16.01
N LEU A 186 5.75 -1.34 16.93
CA LEU A 186 4.57 -0.81 17.59
C LEU A 186 3.60 -0.18 16.61
N TRP A 187 4.12 0.60 15.64
CA TRP A 187 3.33 1.22 14.59
C TRP A 187 2.63 0.17 13.72
N PHE A 188 3.38 -0.82 13.21
CA PHE A 188 2.83 -1.87 12.33
C PHE A 188 1.76 -2.71 13.04
N PHE A 189 2.00 -3.06 14.30
CA PHE A 189 1.01 -3.75 15.13
C PHE A 189 -0.26 -2.91 15.34
N SER A 190 -0.09 -1.62 15.65
CA SER A 190 -1.23 -0.69 15.83
C SER A 190 -2.04 -0.55 14.53
N PHE A 191 -1.36 -0.51 13.39
CA PHE A 191 -1.98 -0.46 12.08
C PHE A 191 -2.83 -1.72 11.80
N LEU A 192 -2.29 -2.91 12.05
CA LEU A 192 -3.04 -4.16 11.86
C LEU A 192 -4.30 -4.23 12.74
N VAL A 193 -4.17 -3.87 14.02
CA VAL A 193 -5.31 -3.81 14.94
C VAL A 193 -6.36 -2.80 14.45
N TRP A 194 -5.92 -1.62 13.98
CA TRP A 194 -6.82 -0.61 13.46
C TRP A 194 -7.50 -1.04 12.16
N PHE A 195 -6.75 -1.70 11.28
CA PHE A 195 -7.26 -2.20 10.01
C PHE A 195 -8.28 -3.32 10.18
N SER A 196 -8.09 -4.21 11.15
CA SER A 196 -9.02 -5.32 11.42
C SER A 196 -10.47 -4.85 11.64
N LYS A 197 -10.65 -3.61 12.11
CA LYS A 197 -11.97 -3.01 12.31
C LYS A 197 -12.77 -2.86 11.01
N ILE A 198 -12.11 -2.51 9.88
CA ILE A 198 -12.79 -2.36 8.60
C ILE A 198 -13.06 -3.70 7.93
N GLN A 199 -12.24 -4.72 8.17
CA GLN A 199 -12.46 -6.07 7.64
C GLN A 199 -13.75 -6.70 8.18
N GLY A 200 -14.18 -6.31 9.37
CA GLY A 200 -15.46 -6.74 9.97
C GLY A 200 -16.70 -6.10 9.33
N ASP A 201 -16.58 -4.97 8.65
CA ASP A 201 -17.72 -4.24 8.04
C ASP A 201 -17.84 -4.56 6.54
N LYS A 202 -18.44 -5.69 6.24
CA LYS A 202 -18.69 -6.14 4.84
C LYS A 202 -19.71 -5.28 4.07
N ASN A 203 -20.46 -4.41 4.75
CA ASN A 203 -21.54 -3.63 4.14
C ASN A 203 -21.09 -2.25 3.63
N SER A 204 -19.90 -1.81 3.97
CA SER A 204 -19.38 -0.49 3.60
C SER A 204 -18.20 -0.62 2.65
N LYS A 205 -18.12 0.31 1.69
CA LYS A 205 -16.90 0.48 0.87
C LYS A 205 -15.99 1.48 1.57
N TYR A 206 -14.69 1.20 1.55
CA TYR A 206 -13.68 2.06 2.17
C TYR A 206 -12.64 2.52 1.16
N ILE A 207 -12.18 3.76 1.33
CA ILE A 207 -10.93 4.27 0.75
C ILE A 207 -9.97 4.47 1.91
N LEU A 208 -8.81 3.83 1.86
CA LEU A 208 -7.79 3.92 2.89
C LEU A 208 -6.87 5.11 2.59
N LEU A 209 -6.73 6.00 3.56
CA LEU A 209 -5.85 7.15 3.51
C LEU A 209 -4.77 6.95 4.57
N LEU A 210 -3.53 6.67 4.13
CA LEU A 210 -2.40 6.42 5.01
C LEU A 210 -1.43 7.60 4.90
N ASP A 211 -1.22 8.29 6.02
CA ASP A 211 -0.35 9.46 6.06
C ASP A 211 1.01 9.05 6.61
N GLU A 212 2.05 9.16 5.77
CA GLU A 212 3.42 8.72 6.04
C GLU A 212 3.51 7.30 6.65
N PRO A 213 2.86 6.29 6.05
CA PRO A 213 2.86 4.97 6.63
C PRO A 213 4.27 4.41 6.73
N GLY A 214 4.60 3.87 7.91
CA GLY A 214 5.90 3.25 8.13
C GLY A 214 7.09 4.20 8.23
N LEU A 215 6.90 5.50 8.51
CA LEU A 215 7.99 6.45 8.71
C LEU A 215 8.99 5.98 9.78
N SER A 216 8.54 5.29 10.80
CA SER A 216 9.38 4.73 11.87
C SER A 216 9.96 3.35 11.56
N LEU A 217 9.67 2.78 10.37
CA LEU A 217 10.20 1.50 9.92
C LEU A 217 11.57 1.67 9.27
N HIS A 218 12.43 0.67 9.42
CA HIS A 218 13.64 0.57 8.61
C HIS A 218 13.32 0.03 7.21
N ALA A 219 14.24 0.19 6.26
CA ALA A 219 14.04 -0.09 4.85
C ALA A 219 13.38 -1.45 4.55
N SER A 220 13.88 -2.56 5.13
CA SER A 220 13.31 -3.88 4.88
C SER A 220 11.87 -4.01 5.40
N ALA A 221 11.55 -3.39 6.54
CA ALA A 221 10.20 -3.40 7.07
C ALA A 221 9.24 -2.48 6.30
N GLN A 222 9.75 -1.44 5.63
CA GLN A 222 8.97 -0.65 4.68
C GLN A 222 8.62 -1.45 3.43
N ASN A 223 9.54 -2.26 2.93
CA ASN A 223 9.24 -3.21 1.85
C ASN A 223 8.20 -4.27 2.28
N ASP A 224 8.28 -4.77 3.50
CA ASP A 224 7.25 -5.66 4.07
C ASP A 224 5.88 -4.99 4.11
N LEU A 225 5.83 -3.70 4.51
CA LEU A 225 4.60 -2.91 4.51
C LEU A 225 4.07 -2.67 3.10
N LEU A 226 4.95 -2.36 2.13
CA LEU A 226 4.56 -2.16 0.74
C LEU A 226 3.93 -3.45 0.17
N ARG A 227 4.56 -4.59 0.42
CA ARG A 227 4.01 -5.90 0.05
C ARG A 227 2.65 -6.15 0.69
N PHE A 228 2.47 -5.81 1.97
CA PHE A 228 1.17 -5.91 2.66
C PHE A 228 0.10 -5.03 1.99
N ILE A 229 0.46 -3.79 1.62
CA ILE A 229 -0.44 -2.89 0.90
C ILE A 229 -0.85 -3.52 -0.44
N ASP A 230 0.08 -4.02 -1.22
CA ASP A 230 -0.17 -4.56 -2.55
C ASP A 230 -0.95 -5.87 -2.53
N GLU A 231 -0.58 -6.81 -1.65
CA GLU A 231 -1.15 -8.16 -1.65
C GLU A 231 -2.44 -8.28 -0.82
N LYS A 232 -2.57 -7.47 0.24
CA LYS A 232 -3.69 -7.60 1.19
C LYS A 232 -4.69 -6.46 1.11
N LEU A 233 -4.23 -5.21 0.93
CA LEU A 233 -5.12 -4.05 0.95
C LEU A 233 -5.63 -3.68 -0.44
N ALA A 234 -4.76 -3.53 -1.42
CA ALA A 234 -5.11 -3.05 -2.75
C ALA A 234 -6.13 -3.93 -3.50
N PRO A 235 -6.19 -5.27 -3.32
CA PRO A 235 -7.22 -6.10 -3.96
C PRO A 235 -8.64 -5.82 -3.48
N GLU A 236 -8.81 -5.33 -2.24
CA GLU A 236 -10.13 -5.13 -1.62
C GLU A 236 -10.49 -3.64 -1.47
N TYR A 237 -9.49 -2.76 -1.40
CA TYR A 237 -9.66 -1.34 -1.09
C TYR A 237 -8.89 -0.45 -2.06
N GLN A 238 -9.41 0.75 -2.31
CA GLN A 238 -8.59 1.81 -2.87
C GLN A 238 -7.69 2.36 -1.76
N VAL A 239 -6.37 2.28 -1.96
CA VAL A 239 -5.37 2.76 -1.01
C VAL A 239 -4.69 4.00 -1.58
N ILE A 240 -4.64 5.06 -0.80
CA ILE A 240 -3.89 6.29 -1.10
C ILE A 240 -2.97 6.53 0.09
N TYR A 241 -1.69 6.63 -0.15
CA TYR A 241 -0.74 6.95 0.91
C TYR A 241 0.23 8.05 0.50
N THR A 242 0.68 8.83 1.48
CA THR A 242 1.73 9.84 1.32
C THR A 242 3.06 9.27 1.81
N THR A 243 4.16 9.64 1.19
CA THR A 243 5.49 9.23 1.67
C THR A 243 6.60 10.16 1.18
N HIS A 244 7.61 10.33 2.01
CA HIS A 244 8.92 10.88 1.64
C HIS A 244 10.00 9.78 1.56
N SER A 245 9.63 8.53 1.86
CA SER A 245 10.58 7.42 1.86
C SER A 245 10.69 6.78 0.48
N PRO A 246 11.90 6.68 -0.08
CA PRO A 246 12.12 5.97 -1.35
C PRO A 246 11.77 4.47 -1.26
N PHE A 247 11.82 3.87 -0.07
CA PHE A 247 11.49 2.45 0.15
C PHE A 247 10.00 2.15 0.14
N MET A 248 9.16 3.18 0.16
CA MET A 248 7.71 3.09 0.02
C MET A 248 7.24 3.39 -1.39
N ILE A 249 8.14 3.43 -2.36
CA ILE A 249 7.84 3.67 -3.78
C ILE A 249 8.22 2.42 -4.56
N ASP A 250 7.23 1.77 -5.18
CA ASP A 250 7.49 0.69 -6.13
C ASP A 250 7.98 1.27 -7.46
N SER A 251 9.23 1.02 -7.79
CA SER A 251 9.85 1.49 -9.03
C SER A 251 9.21 0.89 -10.29
N LEU A 252 8.46 -0.19 -10.17
CA LEU A 252 7.73 -0.82 -11.28
C LEU A 252 6.34 -0.21 -11.50
N LYS A 253 5.82 0.55 -10.53
CA LYS A 253 4.48 1.15 -10.54
C LYS A 253 4.52 2.68 -10.52
N LEU A 254 5.50 3.30 -11.16
CA LEU A 254 5.66 4.77 -11.15
C LEU A 254 4.46 5.51 -11.78
N ASN A 255 3.68 4.85 -12.63
CA ASN A 255 2.44 5.38 -13.18
C ASN A 255 1.35 5.62 -12.12
N GLU A 256 1.43 4.96 -10.97
CA GLU A 256 0.53 5.14 -9.83
C GLU A 256 0.97 6.27 -8.90
N VAL A 257 2.21 6.74 -9.04
CA VAL A 257 2.79 7.79 -8.20
C VAL A 257 2.32 9.16 -8.65
N ARG A 258 2.00 10.01 -7.68
CA ARG A 258 1.69 11.44 -7.87
C ARG A 258 2.64 12.25 -7.01
N THR A 259 3.16 13.32 -7.58
CA THR A 259 3.99 14.29 -6.85
C THR A 259 3.12 15.44 -6.34
N VAL A 260 3.44 15.92 -5.15
CA VAL A 260 2.75 17.07 -4.55
C VAL A 260 3.81 18.11 -4.21
N TYR A 261 3.72 19.28 -4.82
CA TYR A 261 4.64 20.37 -4.55
C TYR A 261 3.91 21.68 -4.22
N ASP A 262 4.52 22.50 -3.39
CA ASP A 262 4.01 23.82 -3.06
C ASP A 262 4.50 24.83 -4.10
N THR A 263 3.56 25.46 -4.81
CA THR A 263 3.88 26.46 -5.82
C THR A 263 4.44 27.79 -5.23
N GLN A 264 4.46 27.91 -3.91
CA GLN A 264 4.76 29.15 -3.18
C GLN A 264 3.85 30.33 -3.58
N ASN A 265 2.82 30.09 -4.34
CA ASN A 265 1.83 31.07 -4.72
C ASN A 265 0.57 30.90 -3.85
N PRO A 266 0.26 31.87 -2.95
CA PRO A 266 -0.88 31.75 -2.03
C PRO A 266 -2.25 31.58 -2.71
N LYS A 267 -2.34 31.92 -4.01
CA LYS A 267 -3.58 31.78 -4.78
C LYS A 267 -3.74 30.38 -5.39
N ILE A 268 -2.65 29.67 -5.59
CA ILE A 268 -2.64 28.33 -6.21
C ILE A 268 -2.50 27.27 -5.12
N GLY A 269 -1.60 27.50 -4.14
CA GLY A 269 -1.27 26.52 -3.10
C GLY A 269 -0.47 25.34 -3.62
N SER A 270 -0.71 24.16 -3.07
CA SER A 270 -0.07 22.91 -3.50
C SER A 270 -0.75 22.34 -4.74
N VAL A 271 0.05 21.78 -5.63
CA VAL A 271 -0.40 21.15 -6.88
C VAL A 271 0.01 19.68 -6.89
N VAL A 272 -0.90 18.85 -7.39
CA VAL A 272 -0.65 17.42 -7.63
C VAL A 272 -0.36 17.23 -9.11
N SER A 273 0.74 16.57 -9.44
CA SER A 273 1.10 16.25 -10.82
C SER A 273 1.52 14.79 -10.97
N ASP A 274 1.59 14.31 -12.20
CA ASP A 274 2.17 13.01 -12.50
C ASP A 274 3.68 13.04 -12.26
N ALA A 275 4.23 11.94 -11.74
CA ALA A 275 5.66 11.84 -11.41
C ALA A 275 6.59 12.16 -12.60
N VAL A 276 6.14 11.87 -13.82
CA VAL A 276 6.90 12.08 -15.06
C VAL A 276 6.96 13.54 -15.48
N GLU A 277 6.00 14.36 -15.08
CA GLU A 277 5.91 15.78 -15.46
C GLU A 277 6.58 16.72 -14.46
N GLU A 278 6.99 16.21 -13.29
CA GLU A 278 7.58 17.00 -12.23
C GLU A 278 8.97 17.47 -12.59
N LYS A 279 9.26 18.75 -12.30
CA LYS A 279 10.53 19.42 -12.59
C LYS A 279 11.28 19.88 -11.34
N ASP A 280 10.60 19.89 -10.20
CA ASP A 280 11.23 20.29 -8.94
C ASP A 280 12.14 19.17 -8.40
N SER A 281 13.42 19.49 -8.20
CA SER A 281 14.45 18.53 -7.80
C SER A 281 14.18 17.90 -6.43
N ASP A 282 13.65 18.67 -5.48
CA ASP A 282 13.41 18.20 -4.12
C ASP A 282 12.21 17.25 -4.08
N THR A 283 11.19 17.53 -4.89
CA THR A 283 10.02 16.66 -5.06
C THR A 283 10.35 15.37 -5.81
N LEU A 284 11.31 15.43 -6.76
CA LEU A 284 11.79 14.25 -7.50
C LEU A 284 12.77 13.39 -6.70
N PHE A 285 13.45 13.94 -5.68
CA PHE A 285 14.49 13.23 -4.94
C PHE A 285 14.04 11.85 -4.40
N PRO A 286 12.88 11.67 -3.76
CA PRO A 286 12.44 10.35 -3.31
C PRO A 286 12.26 9.34 -4.45
N LEU A 287 11.78 9.78 -5.62
CA LEU A 287 11.64 8.95 -6.82
C LEU A 287 13.00 8.53 -7.37
N GLN A 288 13.93 9.48 -7.50
CA GLN A 288 15.30 9.21 -7.94
C GLN A 288 16.04 8.30 -6.97
N ALA A 289 15.83 8.50 -5.67
CA ALA A 289 16.41 7.65 -4.63
C ALA A 289 15.83 6.24 -4.65
N ALA A 290 14.52 6.08 -4.89
CA ALA A 290 13.86 4.78 -5.03
C ALA A 290 14.44 3.99 -6.22
N LEU A 291 14.58 4.63 -7.38
CA LEU A 291 15.21 4.03 -8.55
C LEU A 291 16.69 3.68 -8.28
N GLY A 292 17.44 4.61 -7.69
CA GLY A 292 18.84 4.39 -7.34
C GLY A 292 19.04 3.31 -6.28
N TYR A 293 18.14 3.20 -5.31
CA TYR A 293 18.18 2.15 -4.29
C TYR A 293 17.85 0.77 -4.85
N THR A 294 16.85 0.67 -5.72
CA THR A 294 16.51 -0.57 -6.42
C THR A 294 17.72 -1.07 -7.21
N ILE A 295 18.42 -0.16 -7.89
CA ILE A 295 19.68 -0.46 -8.59
C ILE A 295 20.72 -0.96 -7.60
N ALA A 296 20.89 -0.31 -6.45
CA ALA A 296 21.90 -0.66 -5.46
C ALA A 296 21.57 -1.99 -4.72
N GLN A 297 20.29 -2.25 -4.42
CA GLN A 297 19.88 -3.54 -3.85
C GLN A 297 20.16 -4.70 -4.80
N ASN A 298 19.91 -4.49 -6.08
CA ASN A 298 20.19 -5.49 -7.10
C ASN A 298 21.69 -5.84 -7.20
N LEU A 299 22.58 -4.94 -6.78
CA LEU A 299 24.02 -5.17 -6.79
C LEU A 299 24.53 -6.20 -5.76
N TYR A 300 23.75 -6.55 -4.74
CA TYR A 300 24.31 -7.26 -3.57
C TYR A 300 23.63 -8.57 -3.18
N VAL A 301 22.57 -9.01 -3.84
CA VAL A 301 21.69 -10.01 -3.20
C VAL A 301 21.46 -11.31 -3.97
N SER A 302 21.77 -11.41 -5.27
CA SER A 302 21.48 -12.64 -6.02
C SER A 302 22.72 -13.45 -6.37
N PRO A 303 22.63 -14.80 -6.32
CA PRO A 303 23.66 -15.69 -6.85
C PRO A 303 23.86 -15.56 -8.37
N GLN A 304 22.85 -15.08 -9.10
CA GLN A 304 22.86 -14.92 -10.55
C GLN A 304 22.60 -13.45 -10.93
N ASN A 305 23.53 -12.85 -11.66
CA ASN A 305 23.46 -11.43 -12.01
C ASN A 305 23.55 -11.23 -13.51
N LEU A 306 22.65 -10.41 -14.06
CA LEU A 306 22.66 -9.90 -15.42
C LEU A 306 23.15 -8.47 -15.41
N LEU A 307 24.40 -8.21 -15.83
CA LEU A 307 24.92 -6.88 -15.99
C LEU A 307 24.43 -6.27 -17.30
N VAL A 308 23.90 -5.06 -17.21
CA VAL A 308 23.43 -4.27 -18.35
C VAL A 308 24.04 -2.87 -18.31
N GLU A 309 24.09 -2.17 -19.45
CA GLU A 309 24.78 -0.88 -19.51
C GLU A 309 24.03 0.24 -18.81
N GLY A 310 22.71 0.31 -19.01
CA GLY A 310 21.88 1.43 -18.60
C GLY A 310 20.68 1.07 -17.75
N ILE A 311 20.04 2.10 -17.26
CA ILE A 311 18.76 1.99 -16.54
C ILE A 311 17.62 1.61 -17.48
N SER A 312 17.69 2.03 -18.75
CA SER A 312 16.73 1.65 -19.78
C SER A 312 16.63 0.13 -19.90
N ASP A 313 17.76 -0.57 -19.97
CA ASP A 313 17.81 -2.02 -20.02
C ASP A 313 17.10 -2.66 -18.82
N LEU A 314 17.39 -2.17 -17.61
CA LEU A 314 16.74 -2.66 -16.38
C LEU A 314 15.21 -2.51 -16.47
N VAL A 315 14.73 -1.34 -16.89
CA VAL A 315 13.30 -1.06 -16.95
C VAL A 315 12.61 -1.93 -18.02
N TYR A 316 13.16 -1.97 -19.23
CA TYR A 316 12.59 -2.77 -20.31
C TYR A 316 12.57 -4.26 -19.97
N LEU A 317 13.69 -4.83 -19.52
CA LEU A 317 13.81 -6.26 -19.24
C LEU A 317 12.86 -6.69 -18.10
N ASN A 318 12.77 -5.91 -17.02
CA ASN A 318 11.84 -6.20 -15.93
C ASN A 318 10.39 -6.12 -16.39
N HIS A 319 10.05 -5.04 -17.12
CA HIS A 319 8.67 -4.82 -17.56
C HIS A 319 8.21 -5.92 -18.53
N PHE A 320 9.02 -6.26 -19.50
CA PHE A 320 8.69 -7.35 -20.44
C PHE A 320 8.69 -8.72 -19.79
N SER A 321 9.59 -8.97 -18.81
CA SER A 321 9.54 -10.18 -18.02
C SER A 321 8.22 -10.34 -17.28
N THR A 322 7.73 -9.26 -16.69
CA THR A 322 6.42 -9.25 -16.00
C THR A 322 5.28 -9.51 -16.98
N ILE A 323 5.22 -8.79 -18.10
CA ILE A 323 4.19 -8.99 -19.13
C ILE A 323 4.20 -10.44 -19.65
N LEU A 324 5.37 -11.02 -19.91
CA LEU A 324 5.48 -12.40 -20.38
C LEU A 324 4.93 -13.39 -19.34
N LYS A 325 5.26 -13.19 -18.05
CA LYS A 325 4.73 -14.02 -16.96
C LYS A 325 3.22 -13.90 -16.83
N ASP A 326 2.67 -12.70 -16.94
CA ASP A 326 1.22 -12.45 -16.90
C ASP A 326 0.49 -13.12 -18.10
N MET A 327 1.18 -13.23 -19.23
CA MET A 327 0.68 -13.96 -20.41
C MET A 327 0.88 -15.48 -20.32
N GLY A 328 1.38 -16.01 -19.21
CA GLY A 328 1.70 -17.43 -19.02
C GLY A 328 2.90 -17.91 -19.82
N LYS A 329 3.79 -17.01 -20.24
CA LYS A 329 5.04 -17.31 -20.93
C LYS A 329 6.23 -17.25 -19.98
N GLU A 330 7.38 -17.74 -20.42
CA GLU A 330 8.62 -17.66 -19.67
C GLU A 330 9.14 -16.21 -19.64
N GLY A 331 9.29 -15.63 -18.45
CA GLY A 331 10.02 -14.41 -18.18
C GLY A 331 11.36 -14.70 -17.54
N LEU A 332 12.09 -13.67 -17.11
CA LEU A 332 13.31 -13.85 -16.32
C LEU A 332 12.97 -14.58 -15.00
N SER A 333 13.87 -15.49 -14.61
CA SER A 333 13.76 -16.17 -13.32
C SER A 333 13.86 -15.17 -12.17
N ASP A 334 13.10 -15.40 -11.09
CA ASP A 334 13.13 -14.56 -9.89
C ASP A 334 14.50 -14.60 -9.15
N ASP A 335 15.34 -15.60 -9.48
CA ASP A 335 16.70 -15.71 -8.98
C ASP A 335 17.72 -14.84 -9.75
N VAL A 336 17.31 -14.20 -10.84
CA VAL A 336 18.17 -13.33 -11.65
C VAL A 336 18.01 -11.88 -11.25
N THR A 337 19.10 -11.24 -10.88
CA THR A 337 19.15 -9.82 -10.61
C THR A 337 19.74 -9.05 -11.79
N ILE A 338 19.02 -8.07 -12.32
CA ILE A 338 19.50 -7.17 -13.37
C ILE A 338 20.24 -6.01 -12.72
N VAL A 339 21.49 -5.81 -13.13
CA VAL A 339 22.41 -4.81 -12.55
C VAL A 339 22.84 -3.81 -13.60
N PRO A 340 22.27 -2.60 -13.65
CA PRO A 340 22.73 -1.54 -14.53
C PRO A 340 24.03 -0.95 -13.99
N VAL A 341 25.09 -0.99 -14.79
CA VAL A 341 26.42 -0.56 -14.36
C VAL A 341 26.69 0.93 -14.59
N GLY A 342 25.85 1.61 -15.36
CA GLY A 342 25.97 3.04 -15.65
C GLY A 342 27.03 3.39 -16.68
N GLY A 343 27.19 2.53 -17.69
CA GLY A 343 28.04 2.74 -18.87
C GLY A 343 29.04 1.61 -19.11
N ALA A 344 29.39 1.41 -20.37
CA ALA A 344 30.27 0.35 -20.86
C ALA A 344 31.66 0.33 -20.18
N ASP A 345 32.20 1.49 -19.82
CA ASP A 345 33.52 1.65 -19.18
C ASP A 345 33.59 1.02 -17.79
N LYS A 346 32.46 0.85 -17.10
CA LYS A 346 32.37 0.31 -15.73
C LYS A 346 32.16 -1.21 -15.68
N ILE A 347 31.74 -1.82 -16.78
CA ILE A 347 31.40 -3.26 -16.83
C ILE A 347 32.54 -4.14 -16.29
N ALA A 348 33.76 -3.89 -16.75
CA ALA A 348 34.94 -4.63 -16.31
C ALA A 348 35.16 -4.56 -14.79
N THR A 349 34.91 -3.40 -14.18
CA THR A 349 35.02 -3.21 -12.73
C THR A 349 33.95 -4.02 -11.99
N PHE A 350 32.71 -4.01 -12.48
CA PHE A 350 31.64 -4.80 -11.89
C PHE A 350 31.85 -6.29 -12.00
N ILE A 351 32.33 -6.79 -13.16
CA ILE A 351 32.69 -8.21 -13.32
C ILE A 351 33.74 -8.62 -12.28
N SER A 352 34.77 -7.78 -12.08
CA SER A 352 35.82 -8.06 -11.09
C SER A 352 35.28 -8.09 -9.66
N LEU A 353 34.39 -7.15 -9.32
CA LEU A 353 33.72 -7.08 -8.01
C LEU A 353 32.84 -8.32 -7.75
N MET A 354 32.03 -8.69 -8.73
CA MET A 354 31.13 -9.85 -8.62
C MET A 354 31.92 -11.17 -8.48
N ARG A 355 33.00 -11.32 -9.23
CA ARG A 355 33.87 -12.49 -9.13
C ARG A 355 34.51 -12.64 -7.75
N GLY A 356 34.92 -11.54 -7.14
CA GLY A 356 35.48 -11.53 -5.78
C GLY A 356 34.52 -12.07 -4.72
N ASN A 357 33.22 -12.04 -5.00
CA ASN A 357 32.16 -12.57 -4.13
C ASN A 357 31.56 -13.91 -4.63
N GLU A 358 32.22 -14.60 -5.58
CA GLU A 358 31.77 -15.88 -6.16
C GLU A 358 30.39 -15.84 -6.85
N LEU A 359 29.92 -14.66 -7.26
CA LEU A 359 28.62 -14.48 -7.88
C LEU A 359 28.66 -14.84 -9.38
N SER A 360 27.64 -15.55 -9.84
CA SER A 360 27.49 -15.84 -11.27
C SER A 360 27.06 -14.61 -12.02
N THR A 361 27.77 -14.26 -13.09
CA THR A 361 27.56 -13.05 -13.85
C THR A 361 27.42 -13.36 -15.34
N VAL A 362 26.40 -12.77 -15.98
CA VAL A 362 26.22 -12.70 -17.43
C VAL A 362 26.10 -11.21 -17.78
N CYS A 363 26.60 -10.82 -18.92
CA CYS A 363 26.50 -9.44 -19.43
C CYS A 363 25.60 -9.42 -20.67
N LEU A 364 24.70 -8.45 -20.77
CA LEU A 364 23.93 -8.13 -21.96
C LEU A 364 24.19 -6.66 -22.30
N LEU A 365 24.81 -6.40 -23.42
CA LEU A 365 25.48 -5.14 -23.74
C LEU A 365 25.05 -4.58 -25.08
N ASP A 366 25.09 -3.28 -25.21
CA ASP A 366 24.99 -2.57 -26.47
C ASP A 366 26.22 -2.86 -27.35
N THR A 367 26.13 -2.48 -28.60
CA THR A 367 27.32 -2.49 -29.45
C THR A 367 28.25 -1.37 -29.03
N PHE A 368 29.46 -1.71 -28.62
CA PHE A 368 30.43 -0.72 -28.15
C PHE A 368 30.78 0.31 -29.22
N THR A 369 30.64 1.57 -28.90
CA THR A 369 31.25 2.71 -29.60
C THR A 369 32.61 3.07 -28.98
N ASP A 370 32.84 2.69 -27.70
CA ASP A 370 34.13 2.89 -27.00
C ASP A 370 35.05 1.66 -27.16
N GLN A 371 36.05 1.80 -28.01
CA GLN A 371 37.10 0.80 -28.20
C GLN A 371 37.84 0.43 -26.90
N GLY A 372 37.92 1.34 -25.94
CA GLY A 372 38.60 1.09 -24.67
C GLY A 372 37.86 0.09 -23.79
N ALA A 373 36.50 0.15 -23.76
CA ALA A 373 35.68 -0.78 -23.02
C ALA A 373 35.77 -2.19 -23.64
N GLU A 374 35.66 -2.28 -24.95
CA GLU A 374 35.79 -3.53 -25.68
C GLU A 374 37.14 -4.24 -25.45
N VAL A 375 38.24 -3.51 -25.52
CA VAL A 375 39.59 -4.03 -25.26
C VAL A 375 39.70 -4.58 -23.83
N ARG A 376 39.16 -3.84 -22.84
CA ARG A 376 39.18 -4.33 -21.44
C ARG A 376 38.42 -5.61 -21.27
N LEU A 377 37.23 -5.73 -21.88
CA LEU A 377 36.42 -6.94 -21.81
C LEU A 377 37.10 -8.15 -22.47
N LYS A 378 37.67 -7.96 -23.67
CA LYS A 378 38.46 -8.97 -24.37
C LYS A 378 39.61 -9.51 -23.51
N ARG A 379 40.36 -8.60 -22.84
CA ARG A 379 41.43 -9.00 -21.90
C ARG A 379 40.89 -9.85 -20.74
N MET A 380 39.70 -9.53 -20.21
CA MET A 380 39.10 -10.33 -19.13
C MET A 380 38.70 -11.72 -19.59
N VAL A 381 38.28 -11.89 -20.83
CA VAL A 381 38.04 -13.20 -21.45
C VAL A 381 39.33 -13.97 -21.61
N GLU A 382 40.36 -13.33 -22.16
CA GLU A 382 41.69 -13.93 -22.31
C GLU A 382 42.30 -14.38 -20.98
N GLN A 383 42.09 -13.61 -19.91
CA GLN A 383 42.53 -13.91 -18.56
C GLN A 383 41.61 -14.89 -17.82
N LYS A 384 40.59 -15.41 -18.46
CA LYS A 384 39.59 -16.34 -17.89
C LYS A 384 38.88 -15.76 -16.66
N ILE A 385 38.71 -14.46 -16.62
CA ILE A 385 37.96 -13.76 -15.57
C ILE A 385 36.47 -13.97 -15.78
N ILE A 386 36.00 -13.87 -17.03
CA ILE A 386 34.66 -14.22 -17.46
C ILE A 386 34.75 -15.11 -18.71
N ALA A 387 33.80 -16.01 -18.90
CA ALA A 387 33.75 -16.82 -20.12
C ALA A 387 33.09 -16.00 -21.24
N ASP A 388 33.61 -16.12 -22.46
CA ASP A 388 33.10 -15.41 -23.65
C ASP A 388 31.58 -15.61 -23.85
N LYS A 389 31.11 -16.84 -23.71
CA LYS A 389 29.68 -17.19 -23.79
C LYS A 389 28.76 -16.51 -22.75
N LYS A 390 29.33 -15.85 -21.76
CA LYS A 390 28.61 -15.08 -20.73
C LYS A 390 28.51 -13.59 -21.06
N ILE A 391 29.04 -13.19 -22.22
CA ILE A 391 28.94 -11.82 -22.75
C ILE A 391 28.05 -11.90 -23.98
N LEU A 392 26.87 -11.33 -23.87
CA LEU A 392 25.87 -11.24 -24.94
C LEU A 392 25.76 -9.80 -25.41
N TYR A 393 25.49 -9.63 -26.68
CA TYR A 393 25.28 -8.32 -27.29
C TYR A 393 23.94 -8.27 -28.00
N TYR A 394 23.22 -7.15 -27.94
CA TYR A 394 21.94 -6.99 -28.64
C TYR A 394 22.09 -7.21 -30.14
N HIS A 395 23.17 -6.71 -30.78
CA HIS A 395 23.42 -6.90 -32.19
C HIS A 395 23.53 -8.39 -32.61
N SER A 396 23.98 -9.26 -31.71
CA SER A 396 24.05 -10.71 -31.99
C SER A 396 22.67 -11.36 -31.95
N ILE A 397 21.72 -10.76 -31.22
CA ILE A 397 20.33 -11.29 -31.09
C ILE A 397 19.50 -10.96 -32.33
N ILE A 398 19.65 -9.76 -32.86
CA ILE A 398 18.88 -9.26 -33.99
C ILE A 398 19.63 -9.27 -35.32
N GLU A 399 20.85 -9.85 -35.34
CA GLU A 399 21.68 -9.99 -36.54
C GLU A 399 22.00 -8.66 -37.26
N GLN A 400 22.21 -7.60 -36.49
CA GLN A 400 22.58 -6.28 -36.99
C GLN A 400 24.05 -5.95 -36.70
N THR A 401 24.61 -4.91 -37.29
CA THR A 401 25.99 -4.48 -37.04
C THR A 401 26.12 -3.69 -35.74
N PHE A 402 25.09 -2.92 -35.42
CA PHE A 402 24.96 -2.10 -34.19
C PHE A 402 23.56 -2.28 -33.66
N ALA A 403 23.43 -2.42 -32.35
CA ALA A 403 22.15 -2.49 -31.69
C ALA A 403 22.26 -2.11 -30.21
N ASP A 404 21.23 -1.51 -29.71
CA ASP A 404 20.89 -1.31 -28.31
C ASP A 404 19.55 -1.97 -28.00
N ILE A 405 19.03 -1.78 -26.79
CA ILE A 405 17.78 -2.43 -26.38
C ILE A 405 16.58 -1.90 -27.17
N GLU A 406 16.60 -0.65 -27.60
CA GLU A 406 15.54 -0.02 -28.38
C GLU A 406 15.42 -0.63 -29.78
N ASP A 407 16.51 -1.14 -30.36
CA ASP A 407 16.53 -1.80 -31.65
C ASP A 407 15.85 -3.20 -31.66
N LEU A 408 15.49 -3.72 -30.50
CA LEU A 408 14.64 -4.92 -30.39
C LEU A 408 13.20 -4.68 -30.88
N PHE A 409 12.79 -3.42 -30.99
CA PHE A 409 11.49 -3.02 -31.53
C PHE A 409 11.57 -2.70 -33.02
N SER A 410 10.50 -2.94 -33.74
CA SER A 410 10.36 -2.30 -35.05
C SER A 410 10.20 -0.77 -34.87
N LYS A 411 10.54 -0.03 -35.94
CA LYS A 411 10.43 1.44 -35.88
C LYS A 411 9.00 1.89 -35.58
N GLU A 412 8.01 1.20 -36.11
CA GLU A 412 6.60 1.47 -35.87
C GLU A 412 6.20 1.23 -34.42
N GLU A 413 6.65 0.14 -33.82
CA GLU A 413 6.39 -0.18 -32.41
C GLU A 413 7.05 0.84 -31.50
N TYR A 414 8.33 1.15 -31.73
CA TYR A 414 9.03 2.14 -30.92
C TYR A 414 8.38 3.53 -31.01
N LEU A 415 8.00 3.97 -32.21
CA LEU A 415 7.32 5.26 -32.36
C LEU A 415 5.93 5.27 -31.73
N THR A 416 5.24 4.13 -31.71
CA THR A 416 3.96 4.01 -31.01
C THR A 416 4.14 4.20 -29.52
N LEU A 417 5.15 3.57 -28.93
CA LEU A 417 5.50 3.75 -27.51
C LEU A 417 5.93 5.20 -27.21
N TYR A 418 6.81 5.76 -28.04
CA TYR A 418 7.29 7.13 -27.89
C TYR A 418 6.14 8.15 -27.97
N ASN A 419 5.31 8.06 -29.00
CA ASN A 419 4.19 8.98 -29.18
C ASN A 419 3.15 8.84 -28.06
N GLY A 420 2.91 7.62 -27.57
CA GLY A 420 2.04 7.38 -26.43
C GLY A 420 2.58 7.99 -25.15
N ALA A 421 3.88 7.86 -24.90
CA ALA A 421 4.51 8.37 -23.67
C ALA A 421 4.62 9.91 -23.63
N PHE A 422 4.91 10.53 -24.76
CA PHE A 422 5.18 11.98 -24.84
C PHE A 422 4.06 12.81 -25.46
N GLY A 423 2.92 12.19 -25.82
CA GLY A 423 1.83 12.89 -26.52
C GLY A 423 2.28 13.46 -27.88
N ALA A 424 3.33 12.87 -28.47
CA ALA A 424 3.92 13.31 -29.73
C ALA A 424 3.19 12.72 -30.92
N SER A 425 3.46 13.23 -32.14
CA SER A 425 2.93 12.74 -33.40
C SER A 425 4.06 12.55 -34.42
N VAL A 426 5.16 11.96 -33.97
CA VAL A 426 6.31 11.69 -34.84
C VAL A 426 5.94 10.55 -35.79
N GLN A 427 6.22 10.75 -37.09
CA GLN A 427 6.04 9.76 -38.15
C GLN A 427 7.41 9.42 -38.75
N ILE A 428 7.51 8.20 -39.34
CA ILE A 428 8.70 7.72 -40.06
C ILE A 428 8.84 8.50 -41.34
#